data_9f29507ad4be74cf632efc548443a8a0
#
_entry.id   9f29507ad4be74cf632efc548443a8a0
#
_cell.length_a   1.000
_cell.length_b   1.000
_cell.length_c   1.000
_cell.angle_alpha   90.00
_cell.angle_beta   90.00
_cell.angle_gamma   90.00
#
_symmetry.space_group_name_H-M   'P 1'
#
loop_
_entity.id
_entity.type
_entity.pdbx_description
1 polymer ?
#
loop_
_entity_poly.entity_id
_entity_poly.type
_entity_poly.pdbx_seq_one_letter_code
_entity_poly.pdbx_strand_id
1 'polypeptide(L)'
;MNGSFLAGAPRCADTGAQNAHLRRFPRPSSVDVRTKYASLLGTSGALHLGIFDPPGTGPVTGPCGLEAMIEIDGSMHSGSGTVLRYAVALAALRAEPLHIRNIRARRAKPGLRPQHLQAVRACAAFCGGRLQGDEAGSREIVFHPGRTRRGGAFRFDIGTAGSATMLAFTLIPLALFAETPCRFTLTGGVFQDFAPGAFHMRDVLLAHLEPMGARVRLRVERPGYVPKGGGKLLLEVEPLRSTLVPLRRLEPGKPRRFRGIALASRLAEEKVAERMAARCRELLAGDVPVEMDVQQDESALQRGAALYLGAETSTGCILGADQAGKRGRRSEAIAEFVVSSLQEDLAAGATVDRHLADQIILFAALAGGETRYRIPAMTDHVESNLRLVEAILGARTAREGTVIAVEGIGLKP
;
A
#
# COMPACT_ATOMS: atom_id res chain seq x y z
N MET A 1 -82.35 5.55 -3.46
CA MET A 1 -82.82 4.22 -3.04
C MET A 1 -81.58 3.52 -2.45
N ASN A 2 -81.39 3.60 -1.15
CA ASN A 2 -81.53 2.56 -0.11
C ASN A 2 -80.76 1.29 -0.48
N GLY A 3 -79.83 0.80 0.30
CA GLY A 3 -79.73 0.76 1.74
C GLY A 3 -78.40 0.21 2.18
N SER A 4 -78.07 0.69 3.33
CA SER A 4 -77.09 0.20 4.30
C SER A 4 -77.31 -1.27 4.70
N PHE A 5 -76.25 -1.96 5.09
CA PHE A 5 -76.24 -2.77 6.31
C PHE A 5 -74.84 -3.05 6.84
N LEU A 6 -74.74 -2.87 8.07
CA LEU A 6 -73.76 -2.96 9.12
C LEU A 6 -73.23 -4.38 9.40
N ALA A 7 -72.01 -4.36 9.97
CA ALA A 7 -71.59 -5.11 11.16
C ALA A 7 -71.05 -6.56 11.02
N GLY A 8 -69.87 -6.76 11.66
CA GLY A 8 -69.52 -8.05 12.19
C GLY A 8 -67.99 -8.30 12.29
N ALA A 9 -67.36 -7.76 13.34
CA ALA A 9 -66.11 -8.36 13.80
C ALA A 9 -66.43 -9.60 14.66
N PRO A 10 -65.61 -10.59 14.68
CA PRO A 10 -65.29 -11.22 15.95
C PRO A 10 -63.78 -11.36 16.24
N ARG A 11 -63.57 -11.48 17.52
CA ARG A 11 -62.36 -11.51 18.30
C ARG A 11 -61.57 -12.83 18.14
N CYS A 12 -60.25 -12.65 18.39
CA CYS A 12 -59.27 -13.55 19.04
C CYS A 12 -59.47 -15.06 19.01
N ALA A 13 -58.42 -15.73 18.55
CA ALA A 13 -57.90 -16.92 19.23
C ALA A 13 -56.37 -17.02 19.01
N ASP A 14 -55.66 -17.03 20.12
CA ASP A 14 -54.28 -17.45 20.30
C ASP A 14 -54.08 -18.87 19.82
N THR A 15 -52.95 -19.12 19.12
CA THR A 15 -52.20 -20.38 19.32
C THR A 15 -50.82 -20.31 18.60
N GLY A 16 -49.78 -20.56 19.37
CA GLY A 16 -48.68 -21.42 18.92
C GLY A 16 -47.42 -20.75 18.35
N ALA A 17 -46.55 -20.34 19.23
CA ALA A 17 -45.15 -20.13 18.92
C ALA A 17 -44.50 -21.38 18.30
N GLN A 18 -43.80 -21.23 17.17
CA GLN A 18 -42.73 -22.16 16.81
C GLN A 18 -41.49 -21.37 16.38
N ASN A 19 -40.47 -21.57 17.20
CA ASN A 19 -39.11 -21.07 17.10
C ASN A 19 -38.45 -21.41 15.76
N ALA A 20 -38.03 -20.42 14.98
CA ALA A 20 -37.02 -20.57 13.95
C ALA A 20 -35.64 -20.19 14.50
N HIS A 21 -34.77 -21.17 14.60
CA HIS A 21 -33.42 -21.10 15.11
C HIS A 21 -32.56 -20.07 14.34
N LEU A 22 -32.30 -18.93 14.96
CA LEU A 22 -31.15 -18.07 14.62
C LEU A 22 -29.90 -18.75 15.19
N ARG A 23 -29.11 -19.36 14.34
CA ARG A 23 -27.77 -19.83 14.68
C ARG A 23 -26.87 -18.62 14.95
N ARG A 24 -26.61 -18.36 16.23
CA ARG A 24 -25.59 -17.47 16.73
C ARG A 24 -24.24 -18.12 16.48
N PHE A 25 -23.35 -17.44 15.71
CA PHE A 25 -21.95 -17.79 15.68
C PHE A 25 -21.29 -17.44 17.01
N PRO A 26 -20.42 -18.30 17.57
CA PRO A 26 -19.75 -18.02 18.83
C PRO A 26 -18.72 -16.89 18.65
N ARG A 27 -18.74 -15.95 19.59
CA ARG A 27 -17.65 -14.97 19.75
C ARG A 27 -16.39 -15.70 20.21
N PRO A 28 -15.20 -15.40 19.69
CA PRO A 28 -13.97 -15.92 20.27
C PRO A 28 -13.75 -15.28 21.64
N SER A 29 -13.53 -16.11 22.64
CA SER A 29 -13.17 -15.74 24.00
C SER A 29 -11.83 -15.02 24.02
N SER A 30 -11.77 -13.92 24.78
CA SER A 30 -10.56 -13.22 25.16
C SER A 30 -9.60 -14.19 25.88
N VAL A 31 -8.50 -14.56 25.24
CA VAL A 31 -7.39 -15.24 25.91
C VAL A 31 -6.45 -14.15 26.42
N ASP A 32 -6.40 -14.06 27.73
CA ASP A 32 -5.49 -13.23 28.50
C ASP A 32 -4.04 -13.75 28.32
N VAL A 33 -3.19 -13.01 27.61
CA VAL A 33 -1.77 -13.32 27.41
C VAL A 33 -0.94 -12.52 28.41
N ARG A 34 -1.24 -12.69 29.69
CA ARG A 34 -0.39 -12.20 30.78
C ARG A 34 -0.07 -13.34 31.75
N THR A 35 0.66 -14.33 31.36
CA THR A 35 1.40 -15.20 32.31
C THR A 35 2.18 -16.28 31.56
N LYS A 36 3.38 -15.95 31.07
CA LYS A 36 4.45 -16.92 30.82
C LYS A 36 5.74 -16.21 30.37
N TYR A 37 6.32 -15.40 31.22
CA TYR A 37 7.78 -15.09 31.21
C TYR A 37 8.14 -14.47 32.57
N ALA A 38 8.14 -15.31 33.59
CA ALA A 38 8.75 -15.00 34.89
C ALA A 38 9.43 -16.28 35.38
N SER A 39 10.61 -16.55 34.92
CA SER A 39 11.63 -17.34 35.65
C SER A 39 12.89 -17.42 34.77
N LEU A 40 13.84 -16.56 35.01
CA LEU A 40 15.27 -16.71 34.82
C LEU A 40 15.95 -15.34 35.02
N LEU A 41 15.93 -14.88 36.27
CA LEU A 41 16.85 -13.87 36.74
C LEU A 41 17.42 -14.36 38.08
N GLY A 42 18.60 -14.90 37.99
CA GLY A 42 19.46 -15.17 39.12
C GLY A 42 20.72 -14.31 39.03
N THR A 43 20.97 -13.61 40.13
CA THR A 43 22.25 -13.09 40.66
C THR A 43 22.83 -11.79 40.08
N SER A 44 22.61 -10.72 40.84
CA SER A 44 23.62 -9.91 41.58
C SER A 44 24.83 -9.34 40.82
N GLY A 45 24.90 -7.97 40.81
CA GLY A 45 26.12 -7.21 40.49
C GLY A 45 25.87 -5.72 40.41
N ALA A 46 26.42 -4.98 41.37
CA ALA A 46 26.18 -3.59 41.72
C ALA A 46 26.52 -2.53 40.65
N LEU A 47 25.73 -1.48 40.68
CA LEU A 47 25.91 -0.04 40.37
C LEU A 47 27.31 0.43 39.91
N HIS A 48 27.32 1.11 38.75
CA HIS A 48 28.11 2.34 38.60
C HIS A 48 27.35 3.32 37.68
N LEU A 49 26.95 4.45 38.23
CA LEU A 49 26.46 5.63 37.54
C LEU A 49 27.62 6.28 36.77
N GLY A 50 27.63 6.15 35.46
CA GLY A 50 28.49 6.90 34.56
C GLY A 50 27.68 7.87 33.76
N ILE A 51 27.96 9.17 33.93
CA ILE A 51 27.45 10.31 33.17
C ILE A 51 27.91 10.12 31.71
N PHE A 52 26.98 10.03 30.79
CA PHE A 52 27.27 9.99 29.35
C PHE A 52 27.18 11.41 28.77
N ASP A 53 28.33 11.92 28.31
CA ASP A 53 28.42 13.01 27.38
C ASP A 53 27.91 12.60 25.99
N PRO A 54 27.30 13.50 25.20
CA PRO A 54 26.83 13.18 23.85
C PRO A 54 28.02 12.96 22.91
N PRO A 55 28.00 11.94 22.05
CA PRO A 55 29.09 11.71 21.11
C PRO A 55 29.13 12.80 20.04
N GLY A 56 30.33 13.39 19.88
CA GLY A 56 30.63 14.39 18.87
C GLY A 56 30.48 13.83 17.45
N THR A 57 30.00 14.72 16.57
CA THR A 57 29.91 14.54 15.12
C THR A 57 31.31 14.51 14.49
N GLY A 58 31.86 13.33 14.31
CA GLY A 58 33.05 13.10 13.48
C GLY A 58 32.93 11.77 12.76
N PRO A 59 33.42 11.63 11.51
CA PRO A 59 33.39 10.35 10.82
C PRO A 59 34.31 9.37 11.53
N VAL A 60 33.72 8.30 12.07
CA VAL A 60 34.50 7.20 12.64
C VAL A 60 35.10 6.41 11.47
N THR A 61 36.34 6.72 11.13
CA THR A 61 37.18 5.88 10.28
C THR A 61 37.76 4.78 11.15
N GLY A 62 37.11 3.59 11.11
CA GLY A 62 37.68 2.36 11.64
C GLY A 62 38.80 1.85 10.75
N PRO A 63 39.77 1.10 11.27
CA PRO A 63 40.85 0.57 10.49
C PRO A 63 40.37 -0.55 9.57
N CYS A 64 40.64 -0.37 8.27
CA CYS A 64 40.31 -1.28 7.16
C CYS A 64 38.87 -1.20 6.62
N GLY A 65 38.67 -0.37 5.63
CA GLY A 65 37.73 -0.29 4.50
C GLY A 65 36.45 -1.11 4.40
N LEU A 66 35.83 -1.53 5.48
CA LEU A 66 34.52 -2.15 5.47
C LEU A 66 33.46 -1.02 5.55
N GLU A 67 32.90 -0.66 4.43
CA GLU A 67 31.68 0.17 4.42
C GLU A 67 30.65 -0.50 5.34
N ALA A 68 30.05 0.26 6.27
CA ALA A 68 29.03 -0.25 7.16
C ALA A 68 27.85 -0.79 6.32
N MET A 69 27.54 -2.07 6.47
CA MET A 69 26.48 -2.75 5.73
C MET A 69 25.16 -2.64 6.50
N ILE A 70 24.10 -2.25 5.83
CA ILE A 70 22.72 -2.26 6.37
C ILE A 70 22.27 -3.71 6.50
N GLU A 71 22.01 -4.20 7.71
CA GLU A 71 21.52 -5.55 7.99
C GLU A 71 20.02 -5.53 8.26
N ILE A 72 19.21 -6.28 7.47
CA ILE A 72 17.76 -6.38 7.63
C ILE A 72 17.32 -7.84 7.74
N ASP A 73 16.50 -8.12 8.75
CA ASP A 73 15.78 -9.39 8.85
C ASP A 73 14.41 -9.26 8.15
N GLY A 74 14.26 -9.88 6.98
CA GLY A 74 13.03 -9.88 6.19
C GLY A 74 11.86 -10.64 6.81
N SER A 75 12.03 -11.27 7.98
CA SER A 75 10.96 -11.91 8.74
C SER A 75 10.29 -10.96 9.73
N MET A 76 10.82 -9.76 9.94
CA MET A 76 10.28 -8.79 10.90
C MET A 76 8.86 -8.38 10.57
N HIS A 77 8.03 -8.12 11.58
CA HIS A 77 6.65 -7.63 11.51
C HIS A 77 5.82 -8.32 10.42
N SER A 78 5.53 -7.66 9.31
CA SER A 78 4.75 -8.22 8.21
C SER A 78 5.41 -9.43 7.53
N GLY A 79 6.73 -9.54 7.61
CA GLY A 79 7.50 -10.59 6.93
C GLY A 79 7.15 -10.68 5.45
N SER A 80 6.84 -9.55 4.81
CA SER A 80 6.29 -9.48 3.46
C SER A 80 7.29 -8.93 2.44
N GLY A 81 6.87 -8.88 1.17
CA GLY A 81 7.69 -8.28 0.12
C GLY A 81 7.87 -6.76 0.25
N THR A 82 7.11 -6.10 1.13
CA THR A 82 7.25 -4.67 1.41
C THR A 82 8.58 -4.38 2.06
N VAL A 83 9.01 -5.20 3.05
CA VAL A 83 10.31 -5.07 3.72
C VAL A 83 11.44 -5.03 2.69
N LEU A 84 11.45 -5.97 1.75
CA LEU A 84 12.47 -6.03 0.70
C LEU A 84 12.47 -4.77 -0.19
N ARG A 85 11.28 -4.34 -0.66
CA ARG A 85 11.18 -3.20 -1.59
C ARG A 85 11.63 -1.90 -0.95
N TYR A 86 11.21 -1.65 0.29
CA TYR A 86 11.65 -0.47 1.05
C TYR A 86 13.17 -0.51 1.27
N ALA A 87 13.69 -1.62 1.80
CA ALA A 87 15.10 -1.73 2.12
C ALA A 87 16.00 -1.53 0.90
N VAL A 88 15.66 -2.15 -0.25
CA VAL A 88 16.44 -2.02 -1.49
C VAL A 88 16.37 -0.60 -2.05
N ALA A 89 15.19 0.04 -2.06
CA ALA A 89 15.03 1.41 -2.53
C ALA A 89 15.80 2.40 -1.64
N LEU A 90 15.68 2.27 -0.32
CA LEU A 90 16.34 3.15 0.63
C LEU A 90 17.87 2.97 0.64
N ALA A 91 18.36 1.73 0.56
CA ALA A 91 19.80 1.45 0.42
C ALA A 91 20.36 2.06 -0.88
N ALA A 92 19.62 1.97 -1.99
CA ALA A 92 20.01 2.59 -3.25
C ALA A 92 20.07 4.12 -3.15
N LEU A 93 19.14 4.77 -2.44
CA LEU A 93 19.15 6.20 -2.19
C LEU A 93 20.34 6.64 -1.30
N ARG A 94 20.69 5.80 -0.33
CA ARG A 94 21.84 6.04 0.56
C ARG A 94 23.17 5.71 -0.11
N ALA A 95 23.17 4.94 -1.19
CA ALA A 95 24.34 4.31 -1.79
C ALA A 95 25.16 3.49 -0.78
N GLU A 96 24.46 2.83 0.15
CA GLU A 96 25.04 1.99 1.22
C GLU A 96 24.75 0.50 0.96
N PRO A 97 25.73 -0.40 1.17
CA PRO A 97 25.52 -1.83 1.01
C PRO A 97 24.42 -2.37 1.93
N LEU A 98 23.62 -3.31 1.43
CA LEU A 98 22.48 -3.90 2.12
C LEU A 98 22.54 -5.41 2.07
N HIS A 99 22.35 -6.04 3.23
CA HIS A 99 22.17 -7.47 3.37
C HIS A 99 20.79 -7.76 3.96
N ILE A 100 19.98 -8.53 3.26
CA ILE A 100 18.66 -8.96 3.73
C ILE A 100 18.63 -10.46 3.85
N ARG A 101 18.31 -10.96 5.05
CA ARG A 101 18.10 -12.38 5.35
C ARG A 101 16.62 -12.67 5.58
N ASN A 102 16.24 -13.95 5.60
CA ASN A 102 14.88 -14.41 5.91
C ASN A 102 13.79 -13.76 5.04
N ILE A 103 14.11 -13.51 3.77
CA ILE A 103 13.19 -12.84 2.84
C ILE A 103 11.85 -13.57 2.78
N ARG A 104 10.79 -12.88 3.19
CA ARG A 104 9.41 -13.37 3.18
C ARG A 104 9.21 -14.69 3.95
N ALA A 105 9.94 -14.89 5.03
CA ALA A 105 9.93 -16.14 5.81
C ALA A 105 8.53 -16.50 6.34
N ARG A 106 7.67 -15.51 6.63
CA ARG A 106 6.31 -15.73 7.15
C ARG A 106 5.26 -16.00 6.08
N ARG A 107 5.66 -16.10 4.80
CA ARG A 107 4.72 -16.35 3.70
C ARG A 107 4.71 -17.83 3.33
N ALA A 108 3.55 -18.34 2.87
CA ALA A 108 3.40 -19.74 2.44
C ALA A 108 4.44 -20.16 1.39
N LYS A 109 4.93 -19.21 0.58
CA LYS A 109 6.04 -19.41 -0.36
C LYS A 109 7.11 -18.39 -0.05
N PRO A 110 8.08 -18.69 0.85
CA PRO A 110 9.16 -17.80 1.23
C PRO A 110 10.11 -17.48 0.07
N GLY A 111 11.02 -16.53 0.29
CA GLY A 111 12.05 -16.13 -0.66
C GLY A 111 11.54 -15.23 -1.79
N LEU A 112 12.42 -14.92 -2.72
CA LEU A 112 12.18 -14.05 -3.85
C LEU A 112 11.17 -14.69 -4.81
N ARG A 113 10.04 -14.02 -5.07
CA ARG A 113 9.11 -14.34 -6.16
C ARG A 113 9.43 -13.43 -7.35
N PRO A 114 8.98 -13.75 -8.59
CA PRO A 114 9.32 -12.98 -9.78
C PRO A 114 9.22 -11.47 -9.62
N GLN A 115 8.13 -10.96 -9.03
CA GLN A 115 7.95 -9.52 -8.79
C GLN A 115 8.95 -8.91 -7.79
N HIS A 116 9.44 -9.69 -6.83
CA HIS A 116 10.45 -9.24 -5.86
C HIS A 116 11.83 -9.24 -6.49
N LEU A 117 12.15 -10.30 -7.20
CA LEU A 117 13.38 -10.42 -7.97
C LEU A 117 13.51 -9.29 -8.98
N GLN A 118 12.44 -9.01 -9.74
CA GLN A 118 12.44 -7.91 -10.71
C GLN A 118 12.59 -6.55 -10.03
N ALA A 119 11.99 -6.32 -8.85
CA ALA A 119 12.15 -5.07 -8.11
C ALA A 119 13.61 -4.84 -7.68
N VAL A 120 14.27 -5.87 -7.15
CA VAL A 120 15.68 -5.79 -6.73
C VAL A 120 16.58 -5.55 -7.94
N ARG A 121 16.40 -6.30 -9.03
CA ARG A 121 17.16 -6.14 -10.28
C ARG A 121 16.95 -4.77 -10.93
N ALA A 122 15.71 -4.26 -10.90
CA ALA A 122 15.40 -2.93 -11.42
C ALA A 122 16.10 -1.82 -10.63
N CYS A 123 16.15 -1.91 -9.29
CA CYS A 123 16.91 -0.98 -8.47
C CYS A 123 18.41 -1.03 -8.79
N ALA A 124 18.98 -2.23 -8.88
CA ALA A 124 20.39 -2.41 -9.21
C ALA A 124 20.73 -1.86 -10.61
N ALA A 125 19.91 -2.17 -11.60
CA ALA A 125 20.07 -1.65 -12.96
C ALA A 125 19.97 -0.11 -13.01
N PHE A 126 19.06 0.47 -12.23
CA PHE A 126 18.85 1.91 -12.19
C PHE A 126 20.05 2.66 -11.59
N CYS A 127 20.63 2.16 -10.49
CA CYS A 127 21.74 2.82 -9.80
C CYS A 127 23.13 2.30 -10.23
N GLY A 128 23.22 1.33 -11.16
CA GLY A 128 24.50 0.71 -11.55
C GLY A 128 25.07 -0.17 -10.43
N GLY A 129 24.24 -0.77 -9.62
CA GLY A 129 24.60 -1.62 -8.48
C GLY A 129 24.86 -3.08 -8.85
N ARG A 130 25.34 -3.86 -7.88
CA ARG A 130 25.60 -5.29 -8.00
C ARG A 130 24.81 -6.08 -6.97
N LEU A 131 24.37 -7.28 -7.35
CA LEU A 131 23.58 -8.17 -6.52
C LEU A 131 24.26 -9.52 -6.35
N GLN A 132 24.02 -10.13 -5.21
CA GLN A 132 24.32 -11.54 -4.95
C GLN A 132 23.06 -12.17 -4.37
N GLY A 133 22.79 -13.44 -4.72
CA GLY A 133 21.60 -14.13 -4.27
C GLY A 133 20.30 -13.69 -4.99
N ASP A 134 20.38 -13.00 -6.12
CA ASP A 134 19.25 -12.55 -6.91
C ASP A 134 18.66 -13.67 -7.79
N GLU A 135 18.25 -14.76 -7.15
CA GLU A 135 17.64 -15.94 -7.76
C GLU A 135 16.22 -16.18 -7.26
N ALA A 136 15.40 -16.82 -8.09
CA ALA A 136 14.04 -17.17 -7.70
C ALA A 136 14.04 -18.12 -6.50
N GLY A 137 13.32 -17.76 -5.45
CA GLY A 137 13.26 -18.52 -4.20
C GLY A 137 14.36 -18.20 -3.19
N SER A 138 15.37 -17.42 -3.55
CA SER A 138 16.42 -17.01 -2.61
C SER A 138 15.81 -16.34 -1.37
N ARG A 139 16.31 -16.72 -0.19
CA ARG A 139 15.89 -16.16 1.10
C ARG A 139 16.82 -15.07 1.61
N GLU A 140 17.85 -14.79 0.84
CA GLU A 140 18.93 -13.87 1.21
C GLU A 140 19.43 -13.15 -0.03
N ILE A 141 19.75 -11.86 0.09
CA ILE A 141 20.42 -11.06 -0.94
C ILE A 141 21.46 -10.16 -0.30
N VAL A 142 22.56 -9.93 -1.03
CA VAL A 142 23.49 -8.83 -0.77
C VAL A 142 23.39 -7.86 -1.95
N PHE A 143 23.14 -6.60 -1.65
CA PHE A 143 23.02 -5.53 -2.64
C PHE A 143 24.08 -4.47 -2.38
N HIS A 144 24.93 -4.23 -3.38
CA HIS A 144 25.89 -3.13 -3.40
C HIS A 144 25.39 -2.08 -4.37
N PRO A 145 24.71 -1.02 -3.90
CA PRO A 145 24.22 0.04 -4.77
C PRO A 145 25.37 0.76 -5.48
N GLY A 146 25.17 1.12 -6.73
CA GLY A 146 26.00 2.11 -7.39
C GLY A 146 25.57 3.53 -7.01
N ARG A 147 26.35 4.51 -7.42
CA ARG A 147 26.08 5.94 -7.19
C ARG A 147 25.48 6.62 -8.41
N THR A 148 25.27 5.89 -9.50
CA THR A 148 24.67 6.43 -10.72
C THR A 148 23.20 6.74 -10.48
N ARG A 149 22.79 7.95 -10.84
CA ARG A 149 21.39 8.40 -10.77
C ARG A 149 20.93 8.98 -12.10
N ARG A 150 21.47 8.48 -13.20
CA ARG A 150 21.10 8.93 -14.54
C ARG A 150 19.66 8.52 -14.82
N GLY A 151 18.85 9.48 -15.22
CA GLY A 151 17.52 9.20 -15.74
C GLY A 151 17.57 8.56 -17.14
N GLY A 152 16.42 8.54 -17.81
CA GLY A 152 16.29 7.97 -19.14
C GLY A 152 15.15 6.99 -19.26
N ALA A 153 15.18 6.14 -20.29
CA ALA A 153 14.14 5.18 -20.59
C ALA A 153 14.54 3.76 -20.16
N PHE A 154 13.71 3.14 -19.33
CA PHE A 154 13.91 1.79 -18.82
C PHE A 154 12.72 0.89 -19.16
N ARG A 155 12.99 -0.40 -19.35
CA ARG A 155 11.95 -1.41 -19.58
C ARG A 155 12.19 -2.59 -18.66
N PHE A 156 11.17 -2.93 -17.87
CA PHE A 156 11.21 -4.06 -16.94
C PHE A 156 9.98 -4.94 -17.12
N ASP A 157 10.23 -6.22 -17.30
CA ASP A 157 9.18 -7.25 -17.42
C ASP A 157 9.29 -8.23 -16.24
N ILE A 158 8.19 -8.38 -15.50
CA ILE A 158 8.14 -9.33 -14.38
C ILE A 158 8.03 -10.78 -14.90
N GLY A 159 7.61 -10.97 -16.16
CA GLY A 159 7.44 -12.27 -16.78
C GLY A 159 6.25 -13.09 -16.24
N THR A 160 5.48 -12.53 -15.32
CA THR A 160 4.31 -13.17 -14.68
C THR A 160 3.25 -12.11 -14.36
N ALA A 161 2.12 -12.54 -13.76
CA ALA A 161 1.12 -11.61 -13.22
C ALA A 161 1.54 -10.93 -11.90
N GLY A 162 2.84 -10.88 -11.59
CA GLY A 162 3.34 -10.11 -10.46
C GLY A 162 3.06 -8.62 -10.62
N SER A 163 2.93 -7.89 -9.50
CA SER A 163 2.46 -6.51 -9.47
C SER A 163 3.42 -5.51 -10.12
N ALA A 164 3.04 -4.97 -11.26
CA ALA A 164 3.74 -3.87 -11.92
C ALA A 164 3.59 -2.54 -11.14
N THR A 165 2.49 -2.36 -10.39
CA THR A 165 2.30 -1.20 -9.50
C THR A 165 3.29 -1.21 -8.34
N MET A 166 3.56 -2.38 -7.74
CA MET A 166 4.56 -2.49 -6.69
C MET A 166 5.99 -2.33 -7.21
N LEU A 167 6.25 -2.69 -8.47
CA LEU A 167 7.52 -2.37 -9.12
C LEU A 167 7.64 -0.86 -9.36
N ALA A 168 6.59 -0.21 -9.85
CA ALA A 168 6.53 1.24 -9.99
C ALA A 168 6.79 1.95 -8.64
N PHE A 169 6.10 1.50 -7.58
CA PHE A 169 6.29 2.02 -6.22
C PHE A 169 7.76 1.96 -5.76
N THR A 170 8.46 0.86 -6.07
CA THR A 170 9.87 0.70 -5.71
C THR A 170 10.79 1.67 -6.47
N LEU A 171 10.45 2.00 -7.73
CA LEU A 171 11.26 2.85 -8.60
C LEU A 171 11.00 4.35 -8.42
N ILE A 172 9.79 4.75 -8.03
CA ILE A 172 9.42 6.17 -7.85
C ILE A 172 10.43 6.92 -6.96
N PRO A 173 10.77 6.45 -5.73
CA PRO A 173 11.68 7.19 -4.87
C PRO A 173 13.08 7.36 -5.49
N LEU A 174 13.58 6.35 -6.21
CA LEU A 174 14.88 6.47 -6.88
C LEU A 174 14.84 7.49 -8.02
N ALA A 175 13.77 7.45 -8.82
CA ALA A 175 13.61 8.33 -9.98
C ALA A 175 13.39 9.80 -9.59
N LEU A 176 12.79 10.06 -8.42
CA LEU A 176 12.65 11.41 -7.87
C LEU A 176 14.00 12.06 -7.57
N PHE A 177 15.03 11.27 -7.26
CA PHE A 177 16.39 11.73 -7.01
C PHE A 177 17.34 11.47 -8.19
N ALA A 178 16.81 11.26 -9.39
CA ALA A 178 17.59 11.14 -10.61
C ALA A 178 18.09 12.51 -11.13
N GLU A 179 19.14 12.49 -11.92
CA GLU A 179 19.72 13.69 -12.55
C GLU A 179 18.83 14.24 -13.69
N THR A 180 18.12 13.35 -14.40
CA THR A 180 17.26 13.70 -15.54
C THR A 180 15.95 12.91 -15.48
N PRO A 181 14.90 13.33 -16.24
CA PRO A 181 13.61 12.63 -16.22
C PRO A 181 13.72 11.14 -16.55
N CYS A 182 12.89 10.36 -15.87
CA CYS A 182 12.81 8.91 -16.03
C CYS A 182 11.50 8.49 -16.69
N ARG A 183 11.59 7.53 -17.62
CA ARG A 183 10.44 6.86 -18.23
C ARG A 183 10.58 5.35 -18.07
N PHE A 184 9.65 4.72 -17.39
CA PHE A 184 9.63 3.27 -17.19
C PHE A 184 8.47 2.65 -17.93
N THR A 185 8.74 1.62 -18.72
CA THR A 185 7.74 0.71 -19.25
C THR A 185 7.77 -0.57 -18.42
N LEU A 186 6.71 -0.80 -17.64
CA LEU A 186 6.64 -1.91 -16.70
C LEU A 186 5.59 -2.93 -17.16
N THR A 187 6.00 -4.19 -17.33
CA THR A 187 5.10 -5.28 -17.76
C THR A 187 4.86 -6.25 -16.61
N GLY A 188 3.58 -6.63 -16.38
CA GLY A 188 3.19 -7.55 -15.30
C GLY A 188 1.68 -7.59 -15.05
N GLY A 189 1.29 -7.87 -13.81
CA GLY A 189 -0.07 -7.67 -13.32
C GLY A 189 -0.31 -6.20 -13.00
N VAL A 190 -1.41 -5.64 -13.48
CA VAL A 190 -1.79 -4.22 -13.24
C VAL A 190 -2.91 -4.13 -12.22
N PHE A 191 -3.81 -5.10 -12.24
CA PHE A 191 -4.93 -5.23 -11.33
C PHE A 191 -4.94 -6.64 -10.74
N GLN A 192 -4.89 -6.72 -9.41
CA GLN A 192 -4.83 -8.00 -8.70
C GLN A 192 -5.24 -7.84 -7.24
N ASP A 193 -5.60 -8.94 -6.58
CA ASP A 193 -5.78 -8.96 -5.13
C ASP A 193 -4.40 -8.75 -4.43
N PHE A 194 -4.40 -8.22 -3.22
CA PHE A 194 -3.24 -8.04 -2.32
C PHE A 194 -2.18 -7.00 -2.76
N ALA A 195 -2.50 -6.16 -3.73
CA ALA A 195 -1.69 -4.99 -4.05
C ALA A 195 -2.59 -3.91 -4.65
N PRO A 196 -2.43 -2.64 -4.31
CA PRO A 196 -3.18 -1.56 -4.93
C PRO A 196 -3.05 -1.57 -6.44
N GLY A 197 -4.15 -1.41 -7.15
CA GLY A 197 -4.20 -1.34 -8.59
C GLY A 197 -3.65 -0.01 -9.13
N ALA A 198 -3.52 0.07 -10.45
CA ALA A 198 -2.95 1.26 -11.08
C ALA A 198 -3.81 2.52 -10.87
N PHE A 199 -5.12 2.38 -10.78
CA PHE A 199 -6.01 3.52 -10.54
C PHE A 199 -5.84 4.07 -9.13
N HIS A 200 -5.78 3.20 -8.11
CA HIS A 200 -5.48 3.62 -6.73
C HIS A 200 -4.11 4.29 -6.64
N MET A 201 -3.08 3.73 -7.26
CA MET A 201 -1.76 4.35 -7.28
C MET A 201 -1.80 5.74 -7.90
N ARG A 202 -2.45 5.91 -9.06
CA ARG A 202 -2.55 7.18 -9.78
C ARG A 202 -3.35 8.22 -9.00
N ASP A 203 -4.54 7.84 -8.52
CA ASP A 203 -5.54 8.80 -8.02
C ASP A 203 -5.45 9.01 -6.51
N VAL A 204 -4.72 8.14 -5.78
CA VAL A 204 -4.49 8.28 -4.34
C VAL A 204 -3.02 8.54 -4.05
N LEU A 205 -2.12 7.58 -4.29
CA LEU A 205 -0.71 7.74 -3.91
C LEU A 205 -0.10 8.96 -4.62
N LEU A 206 -0.17 9.04 -5.95
CA LEU A 206 0.45 10.13 -6.70
C LEU A 206 -0.22 11.48 -6.39
N ALA A 207 -1.52 11.52 -6.15
CA ALA A 207 -2.23 12.72 -5.74
C ALA A 207 -1.76 13.26 -4.38
N HIS A 208 -1.29 12.40 -3.46
CA HIS A 208 -0.67 12.83 -2.21
C HIS A 208 0.81 13.20 -2.36
N LEU A 209 1.51 12.65 -3.33
CA LEU A 209 2.91 13.00 -3.60
C LEU A 209 3.05 14.34 -4.34
N GLU A 210 2.05 14.73 -5.13
CA GLU A 210 2.08 16.00 -5.89
C GLU A 210 2.24 17.23 -4.99
N PRO A 211 1.44 17.44 -3.92
CA PRO A 211 1.65 18.55 -2.99
C PRO A 211 2.94 18.46 -2.19
N MET A 212 3.57 17.27 -2.09
CA MET A 212 4.90 17.10 -1.53
C MET A 212 6.02 17.56 -2.49
N GLY A 213 5.68 17.91 -3.74
CA GLY A 213 6.60 18.39 -4.77
C GLY A 213 7.02 17.33 -5.81
N ALA A 214 6.52 16.10 -5.71
CA ALA A 214 6.83 15.06 -6.67
C ALA A 214 5.96 15.17 -7.93
N ARG A 215 6.58 15.10 -9.10
CA ARG A 215 5.90 15.10 -10.40
C ARG A 215 6.00 13.72 -11.03
N VAL A 216 4.96 12.95 -10.85
CA VAL A 216 4.88 11.55 -11.32
C VAL A 216 3.60 11.36 -12.13
N ARG A 217 3.71 10.72 -13.28
CA ARG A 217 2.57 10.34 -14.13
C ARG A 217 2.54 8.84 -14.34
N LEU A 218 1.39 8.25 -14.17
CA LEU A 218 1.15 6.82 -14.40
C LEU A 218 0.01 6.64 -15.39
N ARG A 219 0.26 5.84 -16.44
CA ARG A 219 -0.75 5.46 -17.42
C ARG A 219 -0.80 3.96 -17.59
N VAL A 220 -2.00 3.42 -17.68
CA VAL A 220 -2.25 2.03 -18.07
C VAL A 220 -2.28 1.99 -19.59
N GLU A 221 -1.26 1.41 -20.22
CA GLU A 221 -1.25 1.20 -21.67
C GLU A 221 -1.97 -0.09 -22.06
N ARG A 222 -1.95 -1.08 -21.17
CA ARG A 222 -2.70 -2.33 -21.33
C ARG A 222 -3.03 -2.89 -19.95
N PRO A 223 -4.29 -3.24 -19.68
CA PRO A 223 -4.66 -3.94 -18.45
C PRO A 223 -4.01 -5.33 -18.38
N GLY A 224 -3.71 -5.78 -17.16
CA GLY A 224 -3.14 -7.10 -16.92
C GLY A 224 -3.63 -7.67 -15.61
N TYR A 225 -4.07 -8.92 -15.67
CA TYR A 225 -4.74 -9.61 -14.56
C TYR A 225 -4.07 -10.97 -14.27
N VAL A 226 -4.36 -11.52 -13.09
CA VAL A 226 -3.98 -12.91 -12.74
C VAL A 226 -4.84 -13.88 -13.55
N PRO A 227 -4.29 -14.99 -14.11
CA PRO A 227 -2.93 -15.50 -13.92
C PRO A 227 -1.91 -15.05 -14.98
N LYS A 228 -2.32 -14.54 -16.16
CA LYS A 228 -1.39 -14.29 -17.27
C LYS A 228 -0.51 -13.05 -17.06
N GLY A 229 -1.04 -12.01 -16.41
CA GLY A 229 -0.37 -10.72 -16.36
C GLY A 229 -0.33 -10.03 -17.73
N GLY A 230 0.86 -9.68 -18.19
CA GLY A 230 1.09 -9.06 -19.49
C GLY A 230 0.51 -7.66 -19.65
N GLY A 231 0.02 -7.07 -18.56
CA GLY A 231 -0.39 -5.68 -18.54
C GLY A 231 0.81 -4.76 -18.64
N LYS A 232 0.58 -3.51 -19.05
CA LYS A 232 1.65 -2.55 -19.33
C LYS A 232 1.34 -1.21 -18.71
N LEU A 233 2.26 -0.74 -17.86
CA LEU A 233 2.24 0.58 -17.26
C LEU A 233 3.34 1.45 -17.88
N LEU A 234 3.01 2.69 -18.14
CA LEU A 234 3.97 3.74 -18.41
C LEU A 234 4.05 4.64 -17.18
N LEU A 235 5.23 4.71 -16.56
CA LEU A 235 5.54 5.57 -15.43
C LEU A 235 6.55 6.62 -15.88
N GLU A 236 6.22 7.90 -15.71
CA GLU A 236 7.08 9.04 -16.00
C GLU A 236 7.31 9.79 -14.70
N VAL A 237 8.57 10.07 -14.38
CA VAL A 237 8.99 10.76 -13.16
C VAL A 237 9.92 11.90 -13.52
N GLU A 238 9.58 13.12 -13.09
CA GLU A 238 10.48 14.25 -13.14
C GLU A 238 11.33 14.29 -11.87
N PRO A 239 12.63 14.55 -11.95
CA PRO A 239 13.46 14.73 -10.78
C PRO A 239 12.95 15.86 -9.90
N LEU A 240 13.15 15.73 -8.60
CA LEU A 240 12.85 16.77 -7.63
C LEU A 240 13.71 18.00 -7.90
N ARG A 241 13.12 19.18 -7.73
CA ARG A 241 13.84 20.48 -7.80
C ARG A 241 14.27 20.97 -6.42
N SER A 242 13.67 20.40 -5.39
CA SER A 242 13.93 20.72 -3.97
C SER A 242 13.57 19.50 -3.13
N THR A 243 13.93 19.51 -1.88
CA THR A 243 13.51 18.51 -0.89
C THR A 243 11.99 18.38 -0.86
N LEU A 244 11.49 17.16 -0.70
CA LEU A 244 10.05 16.89 -0.54
C LEU A 244 9.48 17.68 0.65
N VAL A 245 8.32 18.28 0.46
CA VAL A 245 7.58 19.00 1.49
C VAL A 245 6.80 18.01 2.35
N PRO A 246 6.81 18.14 3.69
CA PRO A 246 6.05 17.25 4.57
C PRO A 246 4.54 17.41 4.37
N LEU A 247 3.81 16.33 4.52
CA LEU A 247 2.35 16.31 4.41
C LEU A 247 1.71 16.43 5.81
N ARG A 248 0.81 17.40 6.00
CA ARG A 248 -0.03 17.49 7.20
C ARG A 248 -1.50 17.29 6.85
N ARG A 249 -2.05 16.17 7.28
CA ARG A 249 -3.46 15.77 7.07
C ARG A 249 -4.01 15.18 8.38
N LEU A 250 -4.58 16.02 9.24
CA LEU A 250 -5.12 15.58 10.53
C LEU A 250 -6.65 15.66 10.60
N GLU A 251 -7.24 16.49 9.73
CA GLU A 251 -8.69 16.69 9.67
C GLU A 251 -9.27 15.85 8.51
N PRO A 252 -10.07 14.83 8.80
CA PRO A 252 -10.59 13.93 7.76
C PRO A 252 -11.57 14.64 6.80
N GLY A 253 -12.35 15.56 7.32
CA GLY A 253 -13.41 16.22 6.58
C GLY A 253 -14.59 15.29 6.25
N LYS A 254 -15.58 15.82 5.53
CA LYS A 254 -16.72 15.05 5.01
C LYS A 254 -16.52 14.78 3.52
N PRO A 255 -16.93 13.63 3.00
CA PRO A 255 -16.92 13.38 1.55
C PRO A 255 -17.70 14.49 0.81
N ARG A 256 -17.10 15.03 -0.25
CA ARG A 256 -17.73 16.00 -1.16
C ARG A 256 -18.06 15.38 -2.50
N ARG A 257 -17.32 14.34 -2.88
CA ARG A 257 -17.47 13.66 -4.15
C ARG A 257 -16.89 12.26 -4.06
N PHE A 258 -17.55 11.31 -4.69
CA PHE A 258 -17.00 9.99 -4.99
C PHE A 258 -16.66 9.92 -6.48
N ARG A 259 -15.48 9.43 -6.81
CA ARG A 259 -15.04 9.18 -8.19
C ARG A 259 -14.55 7.75 -8.31
N GLY A 260 -15.07 7.03 -9.29
CA GLY A 260 -14.71 5.64 -9.48
C GLY A 260 -14.43 5.32 -10.95
N ILE A 261 -13.69 4.24 -11.16
CA ILE A 261 -13.40 3.66 -12.47
C ILE A 261 -13.76 2.19 -12.41
N ALA A 262 -14.72 1.81 -13.24
CA ALA A 262 -15.11 0.42 -13.45
C ALA A 262 -14.58 -0.02 -14.82
N LEU A 263 -13.57 -0.89 -14.81
CA LEU A 263 -12.93 -1.39 -16.02
C LEU A 263 -13.30 -2.86 -16.25
N ALA A 264 -13.69 -3.19 -17.46
CA ALA A 264 -13.85 -4.57 -17.92
C ALA A 264 -13.05 -4.82 -19.18
N SER A 265 -12.26 -5.89 -19.18
CA SER A 265 -11.47 -6.32 -20.33
C SER A 265 -12.05 -7.59 -20.92
N ARG A 266 -12.49 -7.53 -22.20
CA ARG A 266 -13.12 -8.65 -22.93
C ARG A 266 -14.35 -9.24 -22.22
N LEU A 267 -15.13 -8.36 -21.57
CA LEU A 267 -16.33 -8.69 -20.78
C LEU A 267 -17.48 -7.70 -21.07
N ALA A 268 -17.50 -7.09 -22.27
CA ALA A 268 -18.49 -6.10 -22.64
C ALA A 268 -19.91 -6.70 -22.70
N GLU A 269 -20.05 -7.89 -23.27
CA GLU A 269 -21.34 -8.57 -23.38
C GLU A 269 -21.97 -8.89 -22.03
N GLU A 270 -21.15 -9.22 -21.04
CA GLU A 270 -21.55 -9.52 -19.66
C GLU A 270 -21.85 -8.24 -18.83
N LYS A 271 -21.63 -7.05 -19.42
CA LYS A 271 -21.86 -5.73 -18.79
C LYS A 271 -21.23 -5.62 -17.41
N VAL A 272 -19.99 -6.16 -17.26
CA VAL A 272 -19.32 -6.27 -15.94
C VAL A 272 -19.02 -4.90 -15.38
N ALA A 273 -18.46 -3.98 -16.17
CA ALA A 273 -18.12 -2.63 -15.72
C ALA A 273 -19.37 -1.82 -15.37
N GLU A 274 -20.41 -1.89 -16.19
CA GLU A 274 -21.68 -1.21 -15.98
C GLU A 274 -22.36 -1.66 -14.68
N ARG A 275 -22.37 -2.97 -14.43
CA ARG A 275 -22.95 -3.56 -13.21
C ARG A 275 -22.18 -3.14 -11.95
N MET A 276 -20.83 -3.13 -11.99
CA MET A 276 -20.03 -2.60 -10.90
C MET A 276 -20.35 -1.13 -10.62
N ALA A 277 -20.37 -0.30 -11.68
CA ALA A 277 -20.67 1.13 -11.57
C ALA A 277 -22.09 1.40 -11.06
N ALA A 278 -23.08 0.67 -11.57
CA ALA A 278 -24.48 0.78 -11.12
C ALA A 278 -24.62 0.45 -9.63
N ARG A 279 -23.97 -0.64 -9.19
CA ARG A 279 -24.00 -1.05 -7.79
C ARG A 279 -23.31 -0.05 -6.87
N CYS A 280 -22.20 0.57 -7.29
CA CYS A 280 -21.58 1.66 -6.53
C CYS A 280 -22.53 2.86 -6.37
N ARG A 281 -23.20 3.29 -7.44
CA ARG A 281 -24.17 4.40 -7.38
C ARG A 281 -25.35 4.09 -6.45
N GLU A 282 -25.84 2.86 -6.48
CA GLU A 282 -26.90 2.40 -5.58
C GLU A 282 -26.47 2.44 -4.11
N LEU A 283 -25.29 1.88 -3.78
CA LEU A 283 -24.79 1.81 -2.41
C LEU A 283 -24.39 3.17 -1.83
N LEU A 284 -24.06 4.13 -2.68
CA LEU A 284 -23.65 5.49 -2.30
C LEU A 284 -24.76 6.51 -2.57
N ALA A 285 -26.00 6.06 -2.85
CA ALA A 285 -27.10 6.98 -3.11
C ALA A 285 -27.32 7.93 -1.92
N GLY A 286 -27.32 9.24 -2.18
CA GLY A 286 -27.45 10.30 -1.19
C GLY A 286 -27.05 11.66 -1.77
N ASP A 287 -26.72 12.61 -0.90
CA ASP A 287 -26.43 14.01 -1.29
C ASP A 287 -25.03 14.20 -1.90
N VAL A 288 -24.14 13.23 -1.76
CA VAL A 288 -22.76 13.32 -2.28
C VAL A 288 -22.71 12.78 -3.71
N PRO A 289 -22.25 13.57 -4.70
CA PRO A 289 -22.15 13.12 -6.09
C PRO A 289 -21.27 11.87 -6.26
N VAL A 290 -21.73 10.92 -7.09
CA VAL A 290 -21.02 9.67 -7.41
C VAL A 290 -20.75 9.64 -8.92
N GLU A 291 -19.52 9.92 -9.31
CA GLU A 291 -19.06 9.93 -10.70
C GLU A 291 -18.36 8.59 -10.99
N MET A 292 -18.91 7.80 -11.91
CA MET A 292 -18.34 6.52 -12.30
C MET A 292 -17.97 6.55 -13.78
N ASP A 293 -16.68 6.41 -14.07
CA ASP A 293 -16.15 6.19 -15.42
C ASP A 293 -16.21 4.68 -15.72
N VAL A 294 -16.94 4.31 -16.77
CA VAL A 294 -17.15 2.94 -17.21
C VAL A 294 -16.29 2.69 -18.43
N GLN A 295 -15.29 1.83 -18.28
CA GLN A 295 -14.31 1.55 -19.32
C GLN A 295 -14.41 0.11 -19.82
N GLN A 296 -14.38 -0.05 -21.15
CA GLN A 296 -14.24 -1.33 -21.82
C GLN A 296 -12.89 -1.42 -22.50
N ASP A 297 -12.24 -2.59 -22.41
CA ASP A 297 -10.92 -2.83 -22.97
C ASP A 297 -10.88 -4.18 -23.71
N GLU A 298 -10.23 -4.19 -24.87
CA GLU A 298 -10.01 -5.39 -25.67
C GLU A 298 -8.51 -5.75 -25.80
N SER A 299 -7.62 -4.90 -25.26
CA SER A 299 -6.17 -5.07 -25.40
C SER A 299 -5.56 -6.07 -24.42
N ALA A 300 -6.22 -6.34 -23.29
CA ALA A 300 -5.76 -7.28 -22.28
C ALA A 300 -5.57 -8.70 -22.86
N LEU A 301 -4.56 -9.44 -22.36
CA LEU A 301 -4.27 -10.80 -22.80
C LEU A 301 -5.31 -11.84 -22.33
N GLN A 302 -6.21 -11.46 -21.44
CA GLN A 302 -7.25 -12.30 -20.89
C GLN A 302 -8.44 -11.48 -20.41
N ARG A 303 -9.57 -12.12 -20.20
CA ARG A 303 -10.72 -11.54 -19.52
C ARG A 303 -10.34 -11.11 -18.10
N GLY A 304 -10.82 -9.94 -17.69
CA GLY A 304 -10.58 -9.42 -16.36
C GLY A 304 -11.41 -8.17 -16.06
N ALA A 305 -11.45 -7.77 -14.80
CA ALA A 305 -12.12 -6.57 -14.38
C ALA A 305 -11.35 -5.90 -13.23
N ALA A 306 -11.57 -4.63 -13.05
CA ALA A 306 -11.06 -3.87 -11.92
C ALA A 306 -12.05 -2.76 -11.56
N LEU A 307 -12.22 -2.54 -10.28
CA LEU A 307 -12.99 -1.42 -9.76
C LEU A 307 -12.10 -0.62 -8.81
N TYR A 308 -12.09 0.67 -8.98
CA TYR A 308 -11.53 1.66 -8.06
C TYR A 308 -12.63 2.66 -7.69
N LEU A 309 -12.64 3.08 -6.44
CA LEU A 309 -13.49 4.14 -5.92
C LEU A 309 -12.69 5.01 -4.97
N GLY A 310 -12.69 6.32 -5.20
CA GLY A 310 -12.08 7.33 -4.34
C GLY A 310 -13.11 8.28 -3.76
N ALA A 311 -12.84 8.77 -2.56
CA ALA A 311 -13.57 9.84 -1.90
C ALA A 311 -12.68 11.07 -1.75
N GLU A 312 -13.15 12.21 -2.26
CA GLU A 312 -12.54 13.52 -2.02
C GLU A 312 -13.28 14.21 -0.88
N THR A 313 -12.57 14.65 0.14
CA THR A 313 -13.19 15.26 1.33
C THR A 313 -13.09 16.78 1.33
N SER A 314 -13.85 17.42 2.23
CA SER A 314 -13.88 18.88 2.39
C SER A 314 -12.55 19.49 2.84
N THR A 315 -11.65 18.69 3.37
CA THR A 315 -10.30 19.09 3.82
C THR A 315 -9.21 18.75 2.79
N GLY A 316 -9.61 18.22 1.62
CA GLY A 316 -8.70 17.85 0.54
C GLY A 316 -7.98 16.52 0.79
N CYS A 317 -8.48 15.68 1.71
CA CYS A 317 -8.03 14.29 1.80
C CYS A 317 -8.64 13.47 0.65
N ILE A 318 -7.86 12.54 0.11
CA ILE A 318 -8.29 11.58 -0.90
C ILE A 318 -8.07 10.19 -0.33
N LEU A 319 -9.13 9.42 -0.16
CA LEU A 319 -9.06 8.03 0.26
C LEU A 319 -9.59 7.17 -0.88
N GLY A 320 -9.03 5.98 -1.07
CA GLY A 320 -9.46 5.08 -2.12
C GLY A 320 -9.57 3.63 -1.67
N ALA A 321 -10.36 2.88 -2.40
CA ALA A 321 -10.42 1.43 -2.31
C ALA A 321 -10.50 0.84 -3.70
N ASP A 322 -9.93 -0.35 -3.88
CA ASP A 322 -9.97 -1.04 -5.16
C ASP A 322 -10.06 -2.55 -5.00
N GLN A 323 -10.55 -3.22 -6.03
CA GLN A 323 -10.55 -4.67 -6.12
C GLN A 323 -10.50 -5.14 -7.57
N ALA A 324 -9.68 -6.16 -7.83
CA ALA A 324 -9.66 -6.84 -9.11
C ALA A 324 -10.78 -7.88 -9.22
N GLY A 325 -11.26 -8.11 -10.44
CA GLY A 325 -12.14 -9.22 -10.75
C GLY A 325 -11.43 -10.56 -10.66
N LYS A 326 -12.19 -11.58 -10.28
CA LYS A 326 -11.73 -12.96 -10.20
C LYS A 326 -12.85 -13.87 -10.71
N ARG A 327 -12.51 -14.96 -11.38
CA ARG A 327 -13.50 -15.94 -11.83
C ARG A 327 -14.39 -16.38 -10.67
N GLY A 328 -15.71 -16.30 -10.86
CA GLY A 328 -16.71 -16.58 -9.84
C GLY A 328 -17.03 -15.44 -8.87
N ARG A 329 -16.30 -14.31 -8.93
CA ARG A 329 -16.61 -13.10 -8.18
C ARG A 329 -17.60 -12.25 -8.97
N ARG A 330 -18.80 -12.03 -8.44
CA ARG A 330 -19.83 -11.21 -9.08
C ARG A 330 -19.45 -9.74 -9.10
N SER A 331 -19.90 -9.00 -10.10
CA SER A 331 -19.67 -7.55 -10.25
C SER A 331 -20.17 -6.77 -9.05
N GLU A 332 -21.35 -7.15 -8.54
CA GLU A 332 -21.98 -6.52 -7.38
C GLU A 332 -21.15 -6.74 -6.11
N ALA A 333 -20.61 -7.95 -5.91
CA ALA A 333 -19.77 -8.26 -4.77
C ALA A 333 -18.42 -7.50 -4.79
N ILE A 334 -17.90 -7.19 -5.98
CA ILE A 334 -16.72 -6.31 -6.12
C ILE A 334 -17.09 -4.89 -5.66
N ALA A 335 -18.22 -4.37 -6.12
CA ALA A 335 -18.69 -3.04 -5.74
C ALA A 335 -18.99 -2.94 -4.24
N GLU A 336 -19.66 -3.94 -3.66
CA GLU A 336 -19.95 -4.02 -2.22
C GLU A 336 -18.67 -4.00 -1.39
N PHE A 337 -17.67 -4.78 -1.77
CA PHE A 337 -16.37 -4.80 -1.08
C PHE A 337 -15.67 -3.43 -1.14
N VAL A 338 -15.60 -2.82 -2.34
CA VAL A 338 -14.89 -1.55 -2.54
C VAL A 338 -15.59 -0.41 -1.79
N VAL A 339 -16.92 -0.33 -1.88
CA VAL A 339 -17.69 0.69 -1.16
C VAL A 339 -17.57 0.51 0.36
N SER A 340 -17.75 -0.73 0.87
CA SER A 340 -17.62 -1.02 2.31
C SER A 340 -16.22 -0.66 2.82
N SER A 341 -15.16 -1.06 2.10
CA SER A 341 -13.77 -0.76 2.48
C SER A 341 -13.51 0.74 2.58
N LEU A 342 -14.01 1.52 1.60
CA LEU A 342 -13.87 2.97 1.60
C LEU A 342 -14.66 3.61 2.75
N GLN A 343 -15.91 3.17 2.96
CA GLN A 343 -16.75 3.67 4.05
C GLN A 343 -16.18 3.34 5.44
N GLU A 344 -15.59 2.17 5.62
CA GLU A 344 -14.89 1.80 6.86
C GLU A 344 -13.73 2.74 7.17
N ASP A 345 -12.88 3.06 6.17
CA ASP A 345 -11.75 3.96 6.34
C ASP A 345 -12.21 5.40 6.64
N LEU A 346 -13.27 5.87 5.97
CA LEU A 346 -13.91 7.16 6.26
C LEU A 346 -14.52 7.22 7.66
N ALA A 347 -15.23 6.16 8.07
CA ALA A 347 -15.88 6.08 9.39
C ALA A 347 -14.85 6.01 10.53
N ALA A 348 -13.66 5.48 10.28
CA ALA A 348 -12.54 5.50 11.22
C ALA A 348 -11.94 6.90 11.43
N GLY A 349 -12.41 7.92 10.70
CA GLY A 349 -11.85 9.27 10.74
C GLY A 349 -10.43 9.34 10.18
N ALA A 350 -10.09 8.45 9.25
CA ALA A 350 -8.80 8.43 8.60
C ALA A 350 -8.66 9.58 7.60
N THR A 351 -7.44 10.04 7.39
CA THR A 351 -7.09 11.05 6.38
C THR A 351 -6.35 10.45 5.19
N VAL A 352 -5.95 9.20 5.30
CA VAL A 352 -5.40 8.33 4.27
C VAL A 352 -6.07 6.97 4.39
N ASP A 353 -6.26 6.26 3.27
CA ASP A 353 -6.83 4.91 3.32
C ASP A 353 -5.83 3.86 3.82
N ARG A 354 -6.31 2.62 3.99
CA ARG A 354 -5.54 1.48 4.51
C ARG A 354 -4.32 1.11 3.68
N HIS A 355 -4.28 1.45 2.38
CA HIS A 355 -3.16 1.17 1.49
C HIS A 355 -2.15 2.33 1.47
N LEU A 356 -2.64 3.57 1.42
CA LEU A 356 -1.77 4.74 1.50
C LEU A 356 -1.09 4.84 2.87
N ALA A 357 -1.73 4.35 3.93
CA ALA A 357 -1.25 4.39 5.30
C ALA A 357 0.20 3.91 5.46
N ASP A 358 0.58 2.86 4.75
CA ASP A 358 1.95 2.32 4.78
C ASP A 358 2.82 2.86 3.64
N GLN A 359 2.25 3.22 2.49
CA GLN A 359 3.01 3.66 1.32
C GLN A 359 3.61 5.07 1.50
N ILE A 360 2.89 5.97 2.16
CA ILE A 360 3.34 7.36 2.33
C ILE A 360 4.55 7.49 3.27
N ILE A 361 4.79 6.52 4.15
CA ILE A 361 5.88 6.51 5.14
C ILE A 361 7.24 6.71 4.47
N LEU A 362 7.48 6.05 3.34
CA LEU A 362 8.74 6.16 2.62
C LEU A 362 9.02 7.61 2.19
N PHE A 363 8.03 8.27 1.60
CA PHE A 363 8.17 9.64 1.11
C PHE A 363 8.19 10.64 2.27
N ALA A 364 7.43 10.38 3.34
CA ALA A 364 7.48 11.16 4.57
C ALA A 364 8.88 11.15 5.20
N ALA A 365 9.53 10.00 5.21
CA ALA A 365 10.89 9.86 5.76
C ALA A 365 11.96 10.57 4.92
N LEU A 366 11.72 10.79 3.63
CA LEU A 366 12.61 11.55 2.74
C LEU A 366 12.34 13.07 2.77
N ALA A 367 11.18 13.50 3.25
CA ALA A 367 10.75 14.90 3.28
C ALA A 367 11.55 15.74 4.28
N GLY A 368 11.52 17.06 4.10
CA GLY A 368 12.17 18.03 5.00
C GLY A 368 11.23 18.53 6.10
N GLY A 369 11.11 17.76 7.19
CA GLY A 369 10.28 18.09 8.36
C GLY A 369 9.24 17.01 8.67
N GLU A 370 8.29 17.34 9.55
CA GLU A 370 7.35 16.38 10.10
C GLU A 370 6.09 16.21 9.23
N THR A 371 5.90 15.00 8.68
CA THR A 371 4.64 14.55 8.08
C THR A 371 3.74 13.95 9.15
N ARG A 372 2.46 14.37 9.20
CA ARG A 372 1.45 13.84 10.13
C ARG A 372 0.14 13.53 9.41
N TYR A 373 -0.42 12.35 9.68
CA TYR A 373 -1.69 11.90 9.10
C TYR A 373 -2.38 10.87 10.00
N ARG A 374 -3.68 10.61 9.74
CA ARG A 374 -4.47 9.60 10.46
C ARG A 374 -4.68 8.37 9.60
N ILE A 375 -4.36 7.21 10.15
CA ILE A 375 -4.60 5.90 9.53
C ILE A 375 -5.92 5.29 10.05
N PRO A 376 -6.61 4.44 9.26
CA PRO A 376 -7.81 3.74 9.73
C PRO A 376 -7.50 2.75 10.87
N ALA A 377 -6.42 2.03 10.75
CA ALA A 377 -5.95 1.08 11.75
C ALA A 377 -4.44 0.82 11.60
N MET A 378 -3.80 0.41 12.71
CA MET A 378 -2.42 -0.06 12.66
C MET A 378 -2.35 -1.44 12.01
N THR A 379 -1.40 -1.61 11.10
CA THR A 379 -1.15 -2.87 10.40
C THR A 379 0.31 -3.28 10.51
N ASP A 380 0.60 -4.56 10.33
CA ASP A 380 1.98 -5.05 10.28
C ASP A 380 2.81 -4.36 9.16
N HIS A 381 2.15 -3.89 8.10
CA HIS A 381 2.82 -3.15 7.03
C HIS A 381 3.25 -1.76 7.48
N VAL A 382 2.37 -1.01 8.15
CA VAL A 382 2.68 0.29 8.74
C VAL A 382 3.83 0.14 9.74
N GLU A 383 3.74 -0.82 10.67
CA GLU A 383 4.80 -1.07 11.66
C GLU A 383 6.14 -1.41 10.98
N SER A 384 6.13 -2.33 9.99
CA SER A 384 7.35 -2.68 9.23
C SER A 384 8.00 -1.46 8.59
N ASN A 385 7.19 -0.60 7.97
CA ASN A 385 7.70 0.52 7.19
C ASN A 385 8.24 1.65 8.09
N LEU A 386 7.59 1.90 9.25
CA LEU A 386 8.13 2.83 10.26
C LEU A 386 9.51 2.36 10.75
N ARG A 387 9.64 1.08 11.11
CA ARG A 387 10.94 0.52 11.55
C ARG A 387 12.02 0.55 10.47
N LEU A 388 11.65 0.33 9.21
CA LEU A 388 12.61 0.37 8.11
C LEU A 388 13.17 1.76 7.86
N VAL A 389 12.32 2.80 7.90
CA VAL A 389 12.80 4.18 7.71
C VAL A 389 13.62 4.66 8.91
N GLU A 390 13.31 4.21 10.13
CA GLU A 390 14.16 4.45 11.30
C GLU A 390 15.53 3.78 11.14
N ALA A 391 15.54 2.49 10.82
CA ALA A 391 16.78 1.70 10.76
C ALA A 391 17.70 2.13 9.60
N ILE A 392 17.13 2.43 8.42
CA ILE A 392 17.93 2.71 7.22
C ILE A 392 18.24 4.20 7.06
N LEU A 393 17.26 5.07 7.33
CA LEU A 393 17.42 6.52 7.12
C LEU A 393 17.77 7.28 8.40
N GLY A 394 17.51 6.73 9.57
CA GLY A 394 17.59 7.47 10.84
C GLY A 394 16.42 8.46 11.01
N ALA A 395 15.34 8.31 10.26
CA ALA A 395 14.13 9.09 10.44
C ALA A 395 13.54 8.81 11.83
N ARG A 396 12.89 9.81 12.44
CA ARG A 396 12.20 9.62 13.72
C ARG A 396 10.73 9.41 13.46
N THR A 397 10.15 8.40 14.08
CA THR A 397 8.72 8.14 13.97
C THR A 397 8.02 8.19 15.33
N ALA A 398 6.78 8.62 15.34
CA ALA A 398 5.93 8.62 16.53
C ALA A 398 4.51 8.21 16.16
N ARG A 399 3.81 7.66 17.16
CA ARG A 399 2.43 7.25 17.04
C ARG A 399 1.61 7.75 18.23
N GLU A 400 0.47 8.37 17.96
CA GLU A 400 -0.50 8.79 18.95
C GLU A 400 -1.91 8.30 18.50
N GLY A 401 -2.36 7.18 19.08
CA GLY A 401 -3.59 6.52 18.64
C GLY A 401 -3.50 6.08 17.16
N THR A 402 -4.31 6.69 16.31
CA THR A 402 -4.31 6.49 14.85
C THR A 402 -3.48 7.54 14.10
N VAL A 403 -2.90 8.52 14.78
CA VAL A 403 -2.03 9.51 14.17
C VAL A 403 -0.62 8.95 14.05
N ILE A 404 -0.08 9.01 12.85
CA ILE A 404 1.33 8.71 12.55
C ILE A 404 2.05 10.03 12.32
N ALA A 405 3.22 10.17 12.93
CA ALA A 405 4.15 11.25 12.69
C ALA A 405 5.49 10.68 12.21
N VAL A 406 6.04 11.26 11.15
CA VAL A 406 7.34 10.89 10.60
C VAL A 406 8.15 12.16 10.40
N GLU A 407 9.21 12.31 11.19
CA GLU A 407 10.21 13.37 11.00
C GLU A 407 11.20 12.91 9.93
N GLY A 408 11.08 13.47 8.76
CA GLY A 408 11.90 13.10 7.62
C GLY A 408 13.30 13.71 7.69
N ILE A 409 14.25 13.08 6.98
CA ILE A 409 15.68 13.46 7.00
C ILE A 409 16.01 14.65 6.07
N GLY A 410 15.03 15.13 5.30
CA GLY A 410 15.26 16.22 4.35
C GLY A 410 16.26 15.86 3.26
N LEU A 411 16.13 14.66 2.66
CA LEU A 411 17.04 14.21 1.60
C LEU A 411 17.01 15.21 0.43
N LYS A 412 18.17 15.73 0.07
CA LYS A 412 18.33 16.66 -1.06
C LYS A 412 18.46 15.89 -2.37
N PRO A 413 17.84 16.39 -3.48
CA PRO A 413 18.04 15.85 -4.82
C PRO A 413 19.45 16.00 -5.34
#